data_b3bce00466cf5d6bc06c54c99d3a51fe
#
_entry.id   b3bce00466cf5d6bc06c54c99d3a51fe
#
_cell.length_a   1.000
_cell.length_b   1.000
_cell.length_c   1.000
_cell.angle_alpha   90.00
_cell.angle_beta   90.00
_cell.angle_gamma   90.00
#
_symmetry.space_group_name_H-M   'P 1'
#
loop_
_entity.id
_entity.type
_entity.pdbx_description
1 polymer ?
#
loop_
_entity_poly.entity_id
_entity_poly.type
_entity_poly.pdbx_seq_one_letter_code
_entity_poly.pdbx_strand_id
1 'polypeptide(L)'
;MARNNAKSDTSSPTNSSTQATSSSHRKKKKKGNPLIAVLIILVGVGVLLYPVVATQWNNFGQQRAADEYAKLEKSAPPEVLDTAWEDAHRYNESRPVSAQVMDAWNDHADESSPEYHQYLQYLSQLAETDAMGQIMIPSIKSKLPIYHGTGPSALDRGVGHLYGTDLPVGGENRHAVLSAHTGIQTATLWDNLVKVKEGDAFYVAVSGHKLKYEVDQIKVVTPDHTDDLGREPGNDYITLITCTPYGINTHRLLVRGHQVPMDPSEEKVFEESTVVWQWWMWAIVAAAALVLILLARWLRKNSRKAQRSN
;
A
#
# COMPACT_ATOMS: atom_id res chain seq x y z
N MET A 1 59.52 -55.48 -50.83
CA MET A 1 60.25 -55.01 -52.03
C MET A 1 60.58 -53.57 -51.75
N ALA A 2 61.80 -53.32 -51.45
CA ALA A 2 62.89 -52.72 -52.22
C ALA A 2 62.67 -51.20 -52.32
N ARG A 3 63.48 -50.47 -51.69
CA ARG A 3 64.89 -50.01 -51.73
C ARG A 3 64.91 -48.48 -52.02
N ASN A 4 65.61 -47.78 -51.12
CA ASN A 4 66.92 -47.09 -51.31
C ASN A 4 66.78 -45.74 -52.07
N ASN A 5 67.47 -44.69 -51.76
CA ASN A 5 68.74 -44.30 -51.11
C ASN A 5 68.79 -42.78 -51.13
N ALA A 6 69.21 -42.12 -50.09
CA ALA A 6 70.56 -41.62 -49.75
C ALA A 6 71.03 -40.42 -50.63
N LYS A 7 71.41 -39.38 -49.97
CA LYS A 7 72.66 -38.62 -49.82
C LYS A 7 72.37 -37.11 -49.70
N SER A 8 72.70 -36.54 -48.59
CA SER A 8 73.93 -35.81 -48.20
C SER A 8 74.17 -34.57 -49.11
N ASP A 9 74.16 -33.40 -48.58
CA ASP A 9 75.36 -32.66 -48.23
C ASP A 9 75.04 -31.29 -47.51
N THR A 10 75.71 -31.13 -46.44
CA THR A 10 76.37 -29.96 -45.80
C THR A 10 76.24 -28.59 -46.45
N SER A 11 75.76 -27.61 -45.67
CA SER A 11 76.53 -26.40 -45.27
C SER A 11 75.75 -25.49 -44.35
N SER A 12 76.19 -25.30 -43.13
CA SER A 12 76.00 -24.11 -42.31
C SER A 12 76.96 -23.01 -42.80
N PRO A 13 76.91 -21.78 -42.29
CA PRO A 13 76.03 -21.06 -41.40
C PRO A 13 75.67 -19.63 -41.88
N THR A 14 74.65 -18.99 -41.33
CA THR A 14 74.82 -17.57 -40.98
C THR A 14 73.77 -17.13 -39.96
N ASN A 15 74.32 -16.66 -38.84
CA ASN A 15 73.65 -16.02 -37.74
C ASN A 15 73.02 -14.70 -38.19
N SER A 16 71.74 -14.51 -37.95
CA SER A 16 71.06 -13.20 -38.07
C SER A 16 70.07 -13.08 -36.92
N SER A 17 70.52 -12.54 -35.83
CA SER A 17 69.69 -12.18 -34.67
C SER A 17 68.74 -11.04 -35.01
N THR A 18 67.47 -11.38 -35.31
CA THR A 18 66.40 -10.37 -35.40
C THR A 18 65.77 -10.23 -34.02
N GLN A 19 66.17 -9.20 -33.31
CA GLN A 19 65.49 -8.75 -32.10
C GLN A 19 64.06 -8.34 -32.46
N ALA A 20 63.07 -9.17 -32.06
CA ALA A 20 61.67 -8.78 -32.08
C ALA A 20 61.42 -7.82 -30.91
N THR A 21 61.39 -6.52 -31.22
CA THR A 21 60.90 -5.49 -30.29
C THR A 21 59.42 -5.66 -30.09
N SER A 22 59.04 -6.32 -29.00
CA SER A 22 57.69 -6.41 -28.47
C SER A 22 57.22 -4.99 -28.03
N SER A 23 56.62 -4.23 -28.92
CA SER A 23 55.94 -2.98 -28.57
C SER A 23 54.64 -3.31 -27.81
N SER A 24 54.74 -3.33 -26.49
CA SER A 24 53.59 -3.36 -25.58
C SER A 24 52.73 -2.11 -25.81
N HIS A 25 51.73 -2.22 -26.65
CA HIS A 25 50.69 -1.20 -26.78
C HIS A 25 49.86 -1.14 -25.48
N ARG A 26 50.32 -0.42 -24.48
CA ARG A 26 49.58 -0.04 -23.29
C ARG A 26 48.40 0.82 -23.72
N LYS A 27 47.22 0.17 -23.96
CA LYS A 27 45.94 0.85 -24.24
C LYS A 27 45.70 1.88 -23.12
N LYS A 28 45.87 3.18 -23.41
CA LYS A 28 45.46 4.25 -22.52
C LYS A 28 43.98 4.10 -22.24
N LYS A 29 43.59 3.67 -21.04
CA LYS A 29 42.20 3.68 -20.59
C LYS A 29 41.67 5.09 -20.72
N LYS A 30 40.73 5.34 -21.63
CA LYS A 30 40.03 6.64 -21.73
C LYS A 30 39.42 6.91 -20.35
N LYS A 31 39.86 7.98 -19.71
CA LYS A 31 39.26 8.47 -18.45
C LYS A 31 37.84 8.87 -18.80
N GLY A 32 36.83 8.07 -18.35
CA GLY A 32 35.43 8.41 -18.49
C GLY A 32 35.13 9.74 -17.83
N ASN A 33 34.19 10.49 -18.39
CA ASN A 33 33.81 11.79 -17.86
C ASN A 33 33.19 11.59 -16.44
N PRO A 34 33.79 12.16 -15.37
CA PRO A 34 33.30 11.97 -14.01
C PRO A 34 31.89 12.53 -13.81
N LEU A 35 31.44 13.48 -14.61
CA LEU A 35 30.08 14.04 -14.55
C LEU A 35 29.02 13.01 -14.97
N ILE A 36 29.34 12.17 -15.97
CA ILE A 36 28.42 11.09 -16.41
C ILE A 36 28.26 10.07 -15.28
N ALA A 37 29.36 9.69 -14.62
CA ALA A 37 29.30 8.77 -13.49
C ALA A 37 28.47 9.33 -12.32
N VAL A 38 28.65 10.61 -12.00
CA VAL A 38 27.84 11.31 -10.99
C VAL A 38 26.36 11.30 -11.36
N LEU A 39 26.04 11.65 -12.62
CA LEU A 39 24.64 11.65 -13.10
C LEU A 39 24.00 10.28 -12.99
N ILE A 40 24.69 9.22 -13.42
CA ILE A 40 24.18 7.84 -13.32
C ILE A 40 23.91 7.45 -11.85
N ILE A 41 24.81 7.80 -10.93
CA ILE A 41 24.63 7.51 -9.51
C ILE A 41 23.43 8.28 -8.95
N LEU A 42 23.26 9.55 -9.29
CA LEU A 42 22.12 10.35 -8.81
C LEU A 42 20.79 9.82 -9.35
N VAL A 43 20.74 9.43 -10.63
CA VAL A 43 19.56 8.77 -11.21
C VAL A 43 19.27 7.44 -10.49
N GLY A 44 20.31 6.63 -10.24
CA GLY A 44 20.16 5.38 -9.48
C GLY A 44 19.63 5.59 -8.06
N VAL A 45 20.10 6.64 -7.36
CA VAL A 45 19.57 7.03 -6.04
C VAL A 45 18.10 7.48 -6.13
N GLY A 46 17.73 8.24 -7.18
CA GLY A 46 16.35 8.64 -7.42
C GLY A 46 15.42 7.44 -7.62
N VAL A 47 15.84 6.47 -8.44
CA VAL A 47 15.08 5.22 -8.65
C VAL A 47 14.97 4.41 -7.35
N LEU A 48 16.04 4.35 -6.56
CA LEU A 48 16.05 3.64 -5.27
C LEU A 48 15.08 4.28 -4.26
N LEU A 49 14.97 5.60 -4.23
CA LEU A 49 14.10 6.35 -3.32
C LEU A 49 12.64 6.40 -3.81
N TYR A 50 12.36 6.09 -5.08
CA TYR A 50 11.02 6.19 -5.67
C TYR A 50 9.94 5.48 -4.84
N PRO A 51 10.10 4.20 -4.42
CA PRO A 51 9.04 3.52 -3.65
C PRO A 51 8.75 4.21 -2.31
N VAL A 52 9.77 4.77 -1.63
CA VAL A 52 9.57 5.50 -0.37
C VAL A 52 8.76 6.78 -0.62
N VAL A 53 9.15 7.55 -1.63
CA VAL A 53 8.47 8.81 -1.97
C VAL A 53 7.03 8.54 -2.43
N ALA A 54 6.82 7.55 -3.30
CA ALA A 54 5.49 7.19 -3.79
C ALA A 54 4.56 6.74 -2.66
N THR A 55 5.04 5.86 -1.77
CA THR A 55 4.24 5.39 -0.63
C THR A 55 3.87 6.54 0.32
N GLN A 56 4.82 7.41 0.67
CA GLN A 56 4.54 8.54 1.56
C GLN A 56 3.59 9.55 0.92
N TRP A 57 3.71 9.77 -0.39
CA TRP A 57 2.80 10.65 -1.13
C TRP A 57 1.36 10.13 -1.11
N ASN A 58 1.16 8.83 -1.37
CA ASN A 58 -0.17 8.22 -1.35
C ASN A 58 -0.74 8.15 0.07
N ASN A 59 0.07 7.78 1.07
CA ASN A 59 -0.36 7.81 2.48
C ASN A 59 -0.82 9.20 2.90
N PHE A 60 -0.10 10.25 2.48
CA PHE A 60 -0.49 11.63 2.74
C PHE A 60 -1.80 12.00 2.00
N GLY A 61 -1.99 11.54 0.77
CA GLY A 61 -3.21 11.73 0.00
C GLY A 61 -4.43 11.09 0.69
N GLN A 62 -4.29 9.86 1.16
CA GLN A 62 -5.34 9.13 1.88
C GLN A 62 -5.69 9.81 3.21
N GLN A 63 -4.66 10.20 3.98
CA GLN A 63 -4.89 10.95 5.23
C GLN A 63 -5.59 12.28 4.97
N ARG A 64 -5.19 13.02 3.93
CA ARG A 64 -5.84 14.27 3.53
C ARG A 64 -7.32 14.04 3.16
N ALA A 65 -7.65 12.97 2.43
CA ALA A 65 -9.03 12.66 2.09
C ALA A 65 -9.88 12.37 3.34
N ALA A 66 -9.34 11.63 4.32
CA ALA A 66 -10.01 11.43 5.61
C ALA A 66 -10.17 12.76 6.40
N ASP A 67 -9.17 13.64 6.37
CA ASP A 67 -9.24 14.96 7.01
C ASP A 67 -10.24 15.90 6.30
N GLU A 68 -10.35 15.81 4.97
CA GLU A 68 -11.33 16.56 4.19
C GLU A 68 -12.74 16.08 4.51
N TYR A 69 -12.98 14.78 4.61
CA TYR A 69 -14.23 14.22 5.11
C TYR A 69 -14.61 14.81 6.47
N ALA A 70 -13.71 14.77 7.44
CA ALA A 70 -13.95 15.32 8.79
C ALA A 70 -14.24 16.83 8.79
N LYS A 71 -13.67 17.60 7.85
CA LYS A 71 -13.96 19.04 7.70
C LYS A 71 -15.34 19.28 7.10
N LEU A 72 -15.71 18.52 6.05
CA LEU A 72 -17.03 18.61 5.42
C LEU A 72 -18.12 18.23 6.42
N GLU A 73 -17.92 17.14 7.17
CA GLU A 73 -18.81 16.71 8.24
C GLU A 73 -18.99 17.82 9.30
N LYS A 74 -17.93 18.47 9.77
CA LYS A 74 -18.00 19.60 10.72
C LYS A 74 -18.70 20.85 10.16
N SER A 75 -18.73 21.04 8.84
CA SER A 75 -19.33 22.20 8.17
C SER A 75 -20.74 21.96 7.63
N ALA A 76 -21.16 20.70 7.53
CA ALA A 76 -22.49 20.34 7.07
C ALA A 76 -23.55 20.73 8.12
N PRO A 77 -24.76 21.13 7.68
CA PRO A 77 -25.87 21.33 8.60
C PRO A 77 -26.19 20.03 9.36
N PRO A 78 -26.42 20.08 10.68
CA PRO A 78 -26.74 18.87 11.46
C PRO A 78 -27.91 18.07 10.89
N GLU A 79 -28.95 18.76 10.38
CA GLU A 79 -30.14 18.11 9.82
C GLU A 79 -29.81 17.24 8.59
N VAL A 80 -28.78 17.62 7.80
CA VAL A 80 -28.32 16.81 6.65
C VAL A 80 -27.66 15.55 7.13
N LEU A 81 -26.77 15.66 8.13
CA LEU A 81 -26.04 14.53 8.70
C LEU A 81 -27.00 13.58 9.43
N ASP A 82 -27.94 14.11 10.23
CA ASP A 82 -28.95 13.30 10.92
C ASP A 82 -29.84 12.56 9.94
N THR A 83 -30.27 13.22 8.83
CA THR A 83 -31.07 12.58 7.78
C THR A 83 -30.31 11.45 7.13
N ALA A 84 -29.03 11.67 6.73
CA ALA A 84 -28.20 10.63 6.11
C ALA A 84 -27.96 9.45 7.06
N TRP A 85 -27.76 9.72 8.34
CA TRP A 85 -27.63 8.70 9.39
C TRP A 85 -28.91 7.86 9.53
N GLU A 86 -30.08 8.50 9.62
CA GLU A 86 -31.36 7.81 9.72
C GLU A 86 -31.68 7.00 8.47
N ASP A 87 -31.40 7.54 7.27
CA ASP A 87 -31.59 6.84 6.00
C ASP A 87 -30.70 5.60 5.90
N ALA A 88 -29.45 5.68 6.36
CA ALA A 88 -28.54 4.54 6.41
C ALA A 88 -29.04 3.45 7.38
N HIS A 89 -29.58 3.84 8.54
CA HIS A 89 -30.22 2.88 9.46
C HIS A 89 -31.43 2.22 8.82
N ARG A 90 -32.31 2.99 8.17
CA ARG A 90 -33.51 2.48 7.46
C ARG A 90 -33.10 1.54 6.31
N TYR A 91 -32.04 1.87 5.59
CA TYR A 91 -31.45 0.99 4.58
C TYR A 91 -31.01 -0.34 5.20
N ASN A 92 -30.27 -0.32 6.32
CA ASN A 92 -29.83 -1.52 7.02
C ASN A 92 -31.03 -2.36 7.51
N GLU A 93 -32.12 -1.73 7.97
CA GLU A 93 -33.35 -2.43 8.39
C GLU A 93 -34.07 -3.12 7.22
N SER A 94 -34.08 -2.50 6.05
CA SER A 94 -34.76 -3.02 4.86
C SER A 94 -34.02 -4.20 4.22
N ARG A 95 -32.75 -4.41 4.55
CA ARG A 95 -31.93 -5.47 3.97
C ARG A 95 -32.29 -6.85 4.52
N PRO A 96 -32.41 -7.88 3.65
CA PRO A 96 -32.60 -9.26 4.09
C PRO A 96 -31.39 -9.73 4.92
N VAL A 97 -31.65 -10.52 5.97
CA VAL A 97 -30.60 -11.12 6.82
C VAL A 97 -29.69 -12.07 6.02
N SER A 98 -30.23 -12.67 4.95
CA SER A 98 -29.54 -13.60 4.05
C SER A 98 -28.99 -12.93 2.78
N ALA A 99 -28.80 -11.62 2.78
CA ALA A 99 -28.20 -10.95 1.62
C ALA A 99 -26.83 -11.57 1.32
N GLN A 100 -26.64 -12.03 0.10
CA GLN A 100 -25.35 -12.55 -0.33
C GLN A 100 -24.31 -11.43 -0.25
N VAL A 101 -23.22 -11.72 0.43
CA VAL A 101 -22.04 -10.88 0.40
C VAL A 101 -21.45 -10.96 -1.01
N MET A 102 -21.56 -9.89 -1.77
CA MET A 102 -21.06 -9.82 -3.14
C MET A 102 -19.79 -9.02 -3.17
N ASP A 103 -18.69 -9.65 -3.56
CA ASP A 103 -17.47 -8.92 -3.90
C ASP A 103 -17.69 -8.17 -5.22
N ALA A 104 -17.29 -6.94 -5.29
CA ALA A 104 -17.36 -5.96 -6.37
C ALA A 104 -18.44 -6.19 -7.44
N TRP A 105 -19.33 -5.20 -7.62
CA TRP A 105 -20.26 -5.19 -8.75
C TRP A 105 -19.48 -5.30 -10.08
N ASN A 106 -19.85 -6.25 -10.93
CA ASN A 106 -19.20 -6.47 -12.23
C ASN A 106 -19.56 -5.31 -13.18
N ASP A 107 -18.56 -4.74 -13.87
CA ASP A 107 -18.73 -3.66 -14.87
C ASP A 107 -19.65 -4.03 -16.05
N HIS A 108 -20.13 -5.26 -16.11
CA HIS A 108 -21.04 -5.81 -17.16
C HIS A 108 -22.46 -6.11 -16.64
N ALA A 109 -22.83 -5.52 -15.49
CA ALA A 109 -24.17 -5.70 -14.97
C ALA A 109 -25.23 -5.12 -15.93
N ASP A 110 -26.34 -5.84 -16.11
CA ASP A 110 -27.52 -5.35 -16.80
C ASP A 110 -28.12 -4.17 -16.02
N GLU A 111 -27.97 -2.96 -16.55
CA GLU A 111 -28.49 -1.72 -15.93
C GLU A 111 -30.02 -1.73 -15.74
N SER A 112 -30.74 -2.64 -16.42
CA SER A 112 -32.17 -2.82 -16.25
C SER A 112 -32.55 -3.82 -15.15
N SER A 113 -31.55 -4.50 -14.57
CA SER A 113 -31.78 -5.52 -13.55
C SER A 113 -32.21 -4.93 -12.20
N PRO A 114 -33.08 -5.65 -11.43
CA PRO A 114 -33.40 -5.26 -10.06
C PRO A 114 -32.17 -5.11 -9.16
N GLU A 115 -31.16 -5.97 -9.37
CA GLU A 115 -29.92 -5.99 -8.60
C GLU A 115 -29.11 -4.71 -8.83
N TYR A 116 -29.07 -4.19 -10.08
CA TYR A 116 -28.44 -2.92 -10.39
C TYR A 116 -29.13 -1.76 -9.68
N HIS A 117 -30.47 -1.74 -9.65
CA HIS A 117 -31.21 -0.71 -8.93
C HIS A 117 -30.97 -0.77 -7.41
N GLN A 118 -30.84 -1.96 -6.83
CA GLN A 118 -30.46 -2.12 -5.41
C GLN A 118 -29.04 -1.59 -5.15
N TYR A 119 -28.11 -1.83 -6.08
CA TYR A 119 -26.76 -1.30 -5.99
C TYR A 119 -26.73 0.23 -6.08
N LEU A 120 -27.53 0.83 -6.97
CA LEU A 120 -27.67 2.29 -7.04
C LEU A 120 -28.28 2.87 -5.76
N GLN A 121 -29.26 2.18 -5.15
CA GLN A 121 -29.79 2.57 -3.85
C GLN A 121 -28.72 2.50 -2.76
N TYR A 122 -27.85 1.51 -2.78
CA TYR A 122 -26.70 1.43 -1.88
C TYR A 122 -25.74 2.62 -2.10
N LEU A 123 -25.39 2.92 -3.33
CA LEU A 123 -24.48 4.03 -3.65
C LEU A 123 -25.03 5.41 -3.26
N SER A 124 -26.34 5.53 -3.11
CA SER A 124 -26.98 6.78 -2.68
C SER A 124 -26.97 6.98 -1.16
N GLN A 125 -26.61 5.96 -0.38
CA GLN A 125 -26.50 6.07 1.08
C GLN A 125 -25.19 6.75 1.48
N LEU A 126 -25.22 7.64 2.47
CA LEU A 126 -24.00 8.32 2.98
C LEU A 126 -23.17 8.96 1.84
N ALA A 127 -23.85 9.52 0.85
CA ALA A 127 -23.27 10.05 -0.39
C ALA A 127 -23.13 11.59 -0.38
N GLU A 128 -23.22 12.24 0.77
CA GLU A 128 -23.07 13.69 0.92
C GLU A 128 -21.66 14.15 0.55
N THR A 129 -20.70 13.24 0.63
CA THR A 129 -19.32 13.42 0.19
C THR A 129 -18.86 12.21 -0.63
N ASP A 130 -17.70 12.32 -1.28
CA ASP A 130 -17.10 11.20 -2.03
C ASP A 130 -16.76 9.98 -1.11
N ALA A 131 -16.35 10.24 0.14
CA ALA A 131 -16.18 9.20 1.15
C ALA A 131 -17.44 9.09 2.00
N MET A 132 -17.91 7.87 2.29
CA MET A 132 -19.05 7.63 3.20
C MET A 132 -18.68 7.79 4.68
N GLY A 133 -17.39 7.78 5.02
CA GLY A 133 -16.90 7.87 6.38
C GLY A 133 -15.38 7.83 6.46
N GLN A 134 -14.87 7.72 7.68
CA GLN A 134 -13.46 7.47 7.94
C GLN A 134 -13.28 6.44 9.06
N ILE A 135 -12.18 5.70 8.99
CA ILE A 135 -11.77 4.76 10.03
C ILE A 135 -10.41 5.14 10.61
N MET A 136 -10.28 5.01 11.93
CA MET A 136 -9.04 5.21 12.68
C MET A 136 -8.70 3.97 13.49
N ILE A 137 -7.49 3.42 13.33
CA ILE A 137 -6.96 2.28 14.09
C ILE A 137 -5.66 2.75 14.77
N PRO A 138 -5.71 3.26 16.02
CA PRO A 138 -4.56 3.90 16.67
C PRO A 138 -3.36 2.97 16.86
N SER A 139 -3.59 1.69 17.21
CA SER A 139 -2.52 0.71 17.47
C SER A 139 -1.56 0.51 16.29
N ILE A 140 -2.05 0.75 15.06
CA ILE A 140 -1.26 0.66 13.83
C ILE A 140 -1.10 2.00 13.10
N LYS A 141 -1.58 3.09 13.70
CA LYS A 141 -1.54 4.45 13.14
C LYS A 141 -2.18 4.52 11.74
N SER A 142 -3.31 3.84 11.55
CA SER A 142 -4.05 3.85 10.29
C SER A 142 -5.21 4.82 10.40
N LYS A 143 -5.29 5.80 9.49
CA LYS A 143 -6.39 6.75 9.32
C LYS A 143 -6.71 6.82 7.84
N LEU A 144 -7.86 6.29 7.46
CA LEU A 144 -8.24 6.11 6.05
C LEU A 144 -9.70 6.52 5.82
N PRO A 145 -10.02 7.08 4.64
CA PRO A 145 -11.40 7.27 4.22
C PRO A 145 -12.06 5.93 3.88
N ILE A 146 -13.37 5.85 4.06
CA ILE A 146 -14.20 4.71 3.67
C ILE A 146 -14.99 5.10 2.43
N TYR A 147 -14.98 4.24 1.41
CA TYR A 147 -15.69 4.43 0.14
C TYR A 147 -16.68 3.30 -0.10
N HIS A 148 -17.66 3.54 -1.00
CA HIS A 148 -18.58 2.52 -1.43
C HIS A 148 -17.90 1.45 -2.28
N GLY A 149 -18.26 0.18 -2.01
CA GLY A 149 -17.78 -0.98 -2.77
C GLY A 149 -16.34 -1.37 -2.46
N THR A 150 -15.92 -2.49 -3.04
CA THR A 150 -14.56 -3.06 -2.92
C THR A 150 -13.86 -3.17 -4.26
N GLY A 151 -14.32 -2.40 -5.24
CA GLY A 151 -13.65 -2.27 -6.54
C GLY A 151 -12.38 -1.40 -6.47
N PRO A 152 -11.59 -1.35 -7.57
CA PRO A 152 -10.37 -0.56 -7.64
C PRO A 152 -10.57 0.92 -7.30
N SER A 153 -11.71 1.50 -7.71
CA SER A 153 -12.05 2.89 -7.42
C SER A 153 -12.10 3.24 -5.93
N ALA A 154 -12.40 2.27 -5.07
CA ALA A 154 -12.40 2.41 -3.61
C ALA A 154 -11.06 1.96 -3.00
N LEU A 155 -10.62 0.73 -3.33
CA LEU A 155 -9.49 0.09 -2.64
C LEU A 155 -8.13 0.74 -2.97
N ASP A 156 -7.97 1.36 -4.14
CA ASP A 156 -6.74 2.10 -4.48
C ASP A 156 -6.63 3.42 -3.69
N ARG A 157 -7.74 3.93 -3.16
CA ARG A 157 -7.83 5.22 -2.49
C ARG A 157 -7.94 5.13 -0.96
N GLY A 158 -8.41 4.00 -0.44
CA GLY A 158 -8.64 3.83 0.99
C GLY A 158 -9.25 2.49 1.36
N VAL A 159 -10.26 2.56 2.20
CA VAL A 159 -11.04 1.41 2.66
C VAL A 159 -12.32 1.35 1.84
N GLY A 160 -12.67 0.17 1.36
CA GLY A 160 -13.93 -0.10 0.67
C GLY A 160 -14.94 -0.77 1.62
N HIS A 161 -16.18 -0.32 1.60
CA HIS A 161 -17.29 -0.98 2.26
C HIS A 161 -17.82 -2.11 1.36
N LEU A 162 -17.89 -3.33 1.88
CA LEU A 162 -18.32 -4.50 1.12
C LEU A 162 -19.82 -4.46 0.87
N TYR A 163 -20.21 -4.30 -0.40
CA TYR A 163 -21.62 -4.34 -0.81
C TYR A 163 -22.27 -5.67 -0.39
N GLY A 164 -23.50 -5.60 0.08
CA GLY A 164 -24.16 -6.77 0.63
C GLY A 164 -24.00 -6.94 2.16
N THR A 165 -23.18 -6.14 2.84
CA THR A 165 -23.09 -6.04 4.31
C THR A 165 -23.81 -4.79 4.82
N ASP A 166 -23.99 -4.63 6.12
CA ASP A 166 -24.61 -3.43 6.68
C ASP A 166 -23.72 -2.20 6.52
N LEU A 167 -24.32 -1.04 6.32
CA LEU A 167 -23.59 0.25 6.37
C LEU A 167 -23.02 0.46 7.78
N PRO A 168 -21.84 1.09 7.90
CA PRO A 168 -21.10 1.16 9.16
C PRO A 168 -21.64 2.26 10.10
N VAL A 169 -22.95 2.26 10.32
CA VAL A 169 -23.69 3.18 11.20
C VAL A 169 -24.07 2.55 12.53
N GLY A 170 -23.58 1.34 12.82
CA GLY A 170 -23.89 0.62 14.04
C GLY A 170 -25.33 0.13 14.13
N GLY A 171 -25.68 -0.34 15.32
CA GLY A 171 -27.01 -0.82 15.66
C GLY A 171 -27.06 -2.31 15.99
N GLU A 172 -28.06 -2.70 16.79
CA GLU A 172 -28.24 -4.09 17.20
C GLU A 172 -28.55 -4.99 15.99
N ASN A 173 -27.98 -6.20 15.97
CA ASN A 173 -28.10 -7.17 14.89
C ASN A 173 -27.50 -6.65 13.55
N ARG A 174 -26.41 -5.90 13.60
CA ARG A 174 -25.72 -5.36 12.42
C ARG A 174 -24.31 -5.89 12.28
N HIS A 175 -23.86 -6.03 11.04
CA HIS A 175 -22.50 -6.43 10.73
C HIS A 175 -22.04 -5.73 9.44
N ALA A 176 -21.22 -4.72 9.59
CA ALA A 176 -20.56 -4.04 8.48
C ALA A 176 -19.22 -4.71 8.18
N VAL A 177 -18.83 -4.74 6.91
CA VAL A 177 -17.54 -5.27 6.49
C VAL A 177 -16.76 -4.23 5.70
N LEU A 178 -15.56 -3.96 6.15
CA LEU A 178 -14.64 -3.00 5.57
C LEU A 178 -13.39 -3.71 5.05
N SER A 179 -12.97 -3.40 3.83
CA SER A 179 -11.81 -4.05 3.20
C SER A 179 -10.78 -3.01 2.76
N ALA A 180 -9.50 -3.33 2.88
CA ALA A 180 -8.43 -2.54 2.27
C ALA A 180 -7.26 -3.45 1.87
N HIS A 181 -6.50 -2.97 0.91
CA HIS A 181 -5.33 -3.70 0.41
C HIS A 181 -4.20 -3.83 1.43
N THR A 182 -3.41 -4.90 1.27
CA THR A 182 -2.07 -5.07 1.81
C THR A 182 -1.11 -5.48 0.69
N GLY A 183 0.17 -5.14 0.85
CA GLY A 183 1.21 -5.53 -0.10
C GLY A 183 1.27 -4.69 -1.37
N ILE A 184 0.65 -3.51 -1.41
CA ILE A 184 0.80 -2.55 -2.50
C ILE A 184 2.12 -1.79 -2.33
N GLN A 185 2.93 -1.73 -3.40
CA GLN A 185 4.26 -1.10 -3.34
C GLN A 185 4.22 0.42 -3.15
N THR A 186 3.09 1.05 -3.43
CA THR A 186 2.93 2.51 -3.45
C THR A 186 2.03 3.06 -2.35
N ALA A 187 1.49 2.24 -1.46
CA ALA A 187 0.64 2.66 -0.36
C ALA A 187 0.78 1.69 0.83
N THR A 188 0.62 2.19 2.05
CA THR A 188 0.66 1.35 3.25
C THR A 188 -0.68 0.70 3.55
N LEU A 189 -1.79 1.45 3.39
CA LEU A 189 -3.14 0.99 3.68
C LEU A 189 -3.20 0.12 4.95
N TRP A 190 -3.58 -1.18 4.80
CA TRP A 190 -3.66 -2.13 5.92
C TRP A 190 -2.52 -3.15 6.00
N ASP A 191 -1.32 -2.82 5.51
CA ASP A 191 -0.10 -3.63 5.69
C ASP A 191 0.15 -4.01 7.16
N ASN A 192 -0.24 -3.12 8.07
CA ASN A 192 -0.02 -3.31 9.49
C ASN A 192 -1.22 -3.96 10.22
N LEU A 193 -2.34 -4.28 9.55
CA LEU A 193 -3.50 -4.87 10.20
C LEU A 193 -3.16 -6.19 10.94
N VAL A 194 -2.17 -6.91 10.44
CA VAL A 194 -1.63 -8.13 11.08
C VAL A 194 -1.05 -7.88 12.48
N LYS A 195 -0.80 -6.64 12.87
CA LYS A 195 -0.26 -6.26 14.20
C LYS A 195 -1.33 -5.94 15.21
N VAL A 196 -2.58 -5.78 14.80
CA VAL A 196 -3.73 -5.57 15.67
C VAL A 196 -3.95 -6.81 16.53
N LYS A 197 -4.38 -6.60 17.76
CA LYS A 197 -4.61 -7.65 18.77
C LYS A 197 -6.04 -7.55 19.30
N GLU A 198 -6.54 -8.65 19.85
CA GLU A 198 -7.76 -8.63 20.64
C GLU A 198 -7.61 -7.65 21.82
N GLY A 199 -8.66 -6.85 22.06
CA GLY A 199 -8.66 -5.74 23.00
C GLY A 199 -8.18 -4.39 22.43
N ASP A 200 -7.59 -4.35 21.22
CA ASP A 200 -7.32 -3.08 20.53
C ASP A 200 -8.64 -2.41 20.13
N ALA A 201 -8.66 -1.08 20.12
CA ALA A 201 -9.82 -0.34 19.65
C ALA A 201 -9.60 0.22 18.24
N PHE A 202 -10.67 0.27 17.45
CA PHE A 202 -10.76 1.09 16.25
C PHE A 202 -12.03 1.93 16.26
N TYR A 203 -12.01 3.01 15.51
CA TYR A 203 -13.06 4.03 15.54
C TYR A 203 -13.54 4.32 14.13
N VAL A 204 -14.85 4.50 13.96
CA VAL A 204 -15.48 4.87 12.69
C VAL A 204 -16.25 6.17 12.89
N ALA A 205 -16.03 7.15 12.00
CA ALA A 205 -16.82 8.37 11.95
C ALA A 205 -17.63 8.39 10.66
N VAL A 206 -18.94 8.54 10.79
CA VAL A 206 -19.91 8.54 9.68
C VAL A 206 -21.03 9.52 10.01
N SER A 207 -21.33 10.44 9.09
CA SER A 207 -22.45 11.39 9.20
C SER A 207 -22.58 12.08 10.56
N GLY A 208 -21.46 12.63 11.09
CA GLY A 208 -21.45 13.33 12.37
C GLY A 208 -21.39 12.43 13.61
N HIS A 209 -21.58 11.14 13.45
CA HIS A 209 -21.54 10.15 14.53
C HIS A 209 -20.19 9.43 14.59
N LYS A 210 -19.75 9.12 15.80
CA LYS A 210 -18.48 8.46 16.08
C LYS A 210 -18.74 7.19 16.87
N LEU A 211 -18.27 6.08 16.35
CA LEU A 211 -18.45 4.75 16.90
C LEU A 211 -17.09 4.15 17.28
N LYS A 212 -17.06 3.46 18.41
CA LYS A 212 -15.89 2.71 18.89
C LYS A 212 -16.19 1.22 18.88
N TYR A 213 -15.24 0.47 18.35
CA TYR A 213 -15.26 -0.99 18.33
C TYR A 213 -14.01 -1.53 19.02
N GLU A 214 -14.19 -2.55 19.84
CA GLU A 214 -13.10 -3.30 20.47
C GLU A 214 -12.94 -4.65 19.78
N VAL A 215 -11.71 -4.98 19.39
CA VAL A 215 -11.39 -6.21 18.65
C VAL A 215 -11.63 -7.42 19.56
N ASP A 216 -12.53 -8.31 19.16
CA ASP A 216 -12.90 -9.53 19.88
C ASP A 216 -12.52 -10.82 19.16
N GLN A 217 -12.18 -10.74 17.88
CA GLN A 217 -11.84 -11.91 17.09
C GLN A 217 -10.84 -11.60 15.98
N ILE A 218 -9.82 -12.46 15.81
CA ILE A 218 -8.88 -12.41 14.70
C ILE A 218 -8.77 -13.79 14.07
N LYS A 219 -9.09 -13.90 12.77
CA LYS A 219 -9.04 -15.14 12.00
C LYS A 219 -8.29 -14.99 10.70
N VAL A 220 -7.71 -16.09 10.24
CA VAL A 220 -7.16 -16.21 8.88
C VAL A 220 -7.96 -17.29 8.15
N VAL A 221 -8.58 -16.90 7.04
CA VAL A 221 -9.50 -17.76 6.28
C VAL A 221 -9.13 -17.78 4.78
N THR A 222 -9.70 -18.70 4.02
CA THR A 222 -9.62 -18.68 2.55
C THR A 222 -10.52 -17.58 1.97
N PRO A 223 -10.26 -17.09 0.74
CA PRO A 223 -11.04 -15.99 0.16
C PRO A 223 -12.52 -16.26 -0.03
N ASP A 224 -12.90 -17.51 -0.16
CA ASP A 224 -14.27 -18.00 -0.35
C ASP A 224 -15.04 -18.19 0.97
N HIS A 225 -14.38 -18.05 2.11
CA HIS A 225 -15.00 -18.21 3.43
C HIS A 225 -15.71 -16.90 3.84
N THR A 226 -17.05 -16.90 3.80
CA THR A 226 -17.89 -15.75 4.14
C THR A 226 -18.76 -15.95 5.37
N ASP A 227 -18.69 -17.13 6.00
CA ASP A 227 -19.56 -17.51 7.12
C ASP A 227 -19.43 -16.58 8.35
N ASP A 228 -18.24 -16.03 8.55
CA ASP A 228 -17.94 -15.10 9.65
C ASP A 228 -18.40 -13.64 9.38
N LEU A 229 -19.06 -13.36 8.24
CA LEU A 229 -19.47 -12.01 7.85
C LEU A 229 -20.98 -11.77 8.01
N GLY A 230 -21.70 -12.75 8.50
CA GLY A 230 -23.14 -12.69 8.74
C GLY A 230 -23.50 -11.89 10.00
N ARG A 231 -24.77 -11.43 10.06
CA ARG A 231 -25.34 -10.82 11.25
C ARG A 231 -25.47 -11.83 12.37
N GLU A 232 -25.15 -11.44 13.59
CA GLU A 232 -25.38 -12.24 14.80
C GLU A 232 -26.39 -11.52 15.70
N PRO A 233 -27.44 -12.22 16.22
CA PRO A 233 -28.44 -11.60 17.07
C PRO A 233 -27.84 -10.95 18.32
N GLY A 234 -28.30 -9.75 18.66
CA GLY A 234 -27.87 -9.00 19.84
C GLY A 234 -26.53 -8.31 19.71
N ASN A 235 -25.86 -8.41 18.56
CA ASN A 235 -24.52 -7.87 18.38
C ASN A 235 -24.48 -6.75 17.32
N ASP A 236 -23.53 -5.85 17.49
CA ASP A 236 -23.13 -4.84 16.52
C ASP A 236 -21.65 -5.04 16.21
N TYR A 237 -21.35 -5.48 14.99
CA TYR A 237 -20.00 -5.81 14.55
C TYR A 237 -19.53 -5.01 13.36
N ILE A 238 -18.23 -4.73 13.35
CA ILE A 238 -17.51 -4.39 12.13
C ILE A 238 -16.34 -5.38 11.96
N THR A 239 -16.25 -6.01 10.77
CA THR A 239 -15.09 -6.83 10.40
C THR A 239 -14.21 -6.10 9.39
N LEU A 240 -12.93 -5.97 9.72
CA LEU A 240 -11.89 -5.42 8.88
C LEU A 240 -11.21 -6.56 8.12
N ILE A 241 -11.14 -6.47 6.78
CA ILE A 241 -10.59 -7.53 5.92
C ILE A 241 -9.38 -7.02 5.15
N THR A 242 -8.30 -7.80 5.15
CA THR A 242 -7.17 -7.58 4.26
C THR A 242 -6.59 -8.90 3.77
N CYS A 243 -5.76 -8.86 2.72
CA CYS A 243 -5.07 -10.05 2.22
C CYS A 243 -3.90 -10.44 3.15
N THR A 244 -3.61 -11.75 3.22
CA THR A 244 -2.48 -12.30 4.00
C THR A 244 -2.02 -13.63 3.37
N PRO A 245 -0.73 -14.07 3.54
CA PRO A 245 0.42 -13.31 4.03
C PRO A 245 0.82 -12.15 3.10
N TYR A 246 1.54 -11.17 3.61
CA TYR A 246 2.00 -10.00 2.86
C TYR A 246 2.68 -10.37 1.54
N GLY A 247 2.21 -9.81 0.42
CA GLY A 247 2.75 -10.06 -0.91
C GLY A 247 2.43 -11.43 -1.52
N ILE A 248 1.84 -12.38 -0.76
CA ILE A 248 1.39 -13.70 -1.24
C ILE A 248 -0.12 -13.70 -1.47
N ASN A 249 -0.89 -13.12 -0.53
CA ASN A 249 -2.33 -12.81 -0.64
C ASN A 249 -3.26 -14.02 -0.86
N THR A 250 -2.84 -15.21 -0.42
CA THR A 250 -3.61 -16.46 -0.58
C THR A 250 -4.79 -16.59 0.37
N HIS A 251 -4.78 -15.84 1.47
CA HIS A 251 -5.80 -15.87 2.51
C HIS A 251 -6.32 -14.46 2.79
N ARG A 252 -7.34 -14.39 3.64
CA ARG A 252 -7.88 -13.15 4.19
C ARG A 252 -7.64 -13.13 5.70
N LEU A 253 -7.15 -12.02 6.21
CA LEU A 253 -7.13 -11.70 7.63
C LEU A 253 -8.43 -10.99 7.96
N LEU A 254 -9.20 -11.54 8.88
CA LEU A 254 -10.42 -10.96 9.43
C LEU A 254 -10.10 -10.46 10.84
N VAL A 255 -10.35 -9.18 11.09
CA VAL A 255 -10.24 -8.55 12.41
C VAL A 255 -11.61 -8.00 12.74
N ARG A 256 -12.38 -8.71 13.60
CA ARG A 256 -13.72 -8.32 14.02
C ARG A 256 -13.66 -7.51 15.32
N GLY A 257 -14.46 -6.47 15.39
CA GLY A 257 -14.71 -5.74 16.63
C GLY A 257 -16.21 -5.64 16.91
N HIS A 258 -16.56 -5.65 18.17
CA HIS A 258 -17.90 -5.38 18.66
C HIS A 258 -18.00 -3.93 19.16
N GLN A 259 -19.18 -3.32 19.00
CA GLN A 259 -19.40 -1.95 19.45
C GLN A 259 -19.29 -1.84 20.96
N VAL A 260 -18.60 -0.81 21.42
CA VAL A 260 -18.48 -0.45 22.85
C VAL A 260 -18.75 1.04 23.04
N PRO A 261 -19.19 1.48 24.24
CA PRO A 261 -19.35 2.90 24.52
C PRO A 261 -18.05 3.67 24.29
N MET A 262 -18.16 4.83 23.62
CA MET A 262 -17.04 5.73 23.38
C MET A 262 -17.06 6.86 24.41
N ASP A 263 -15.93 7.09 25.09
CA ASP A 263 -15.76 8.26 25.95
C ASP A 263 -15.61 9.52 25.07
N PRO A 264 -16.29 10.65 25.38
CA PRO A 264 -16.14 11.88 24.61
C PRO A 264 -14.69 12.39 24.49
N SER A 265 -13.83 12.07 25.46
CA SER A 265 -12.40 12.42 25.40
C SER A 265 -11.62 11.66 24.32
N GLU A 266 -12.14 10.53 23.85
CA GLU A 266 -11.53 9.73 22.79
C GLU A 266 -11.78 10.29 21.39
N GLU A 267 -12.71 11.24 21.23
CA GLU A 267 -12.99 11.85 19.91
C GLU A 267 -11.78 12.49 19.24
N LYS A 268 -10.84 12.98 20.04
CA LYS A 268 -9.57 13.54 19.56
C LYS A 268 -8.70 12.56 18.79
N VAL A 269 -8.98 11.24 18.87
CA VAL A 269 -8.28 10.23 18.09
C VAL A 269 -8.36 10.51 16.59
N PHE A 270 -9.46 11.11 16.12
CA PHE A 270 -9.64 11.49 14.73
C PHE A 270 -8.82 12.73 14.31
N GLU A 271 -8.28 13.49 15.27
CA GLU A 271 -7.43 14.66 15.03
C GLU A 271 -5.94 14.29 14.94
N GLU A 272 -5.59 13.07 15.32
CA GLU A 272 -4.21 12.61 15.31
C GLU A 272 -3.70 12.46 13.87
N SER A 273 -2.53 13.06 13.60
CA SER A 273 -1.81 12.84 12.35
C SER A 273 -1.04 11.52 12.40
N THR A 274 -1.26 10.68 11.44
CA THR A 274 -0.66 9.35 11.38
C THR A 274 0.35 9.26 10.26
N VAL A 275 1.64 9.42 10.56
CA VAL A 275 2.72 9.17 9.61
C VAL A 275 3.30 7.79 9.88
N VAL A 276 3.07 6.87 8.94
CA VAL A 276 3.59 5.49 9.03
C VAL A 276 4.91 5.38 8.29
N TRP A 277 5.96 5.00 9.02
CA TRP A 277 7.25 4.64 8.45
C TRP A 277 7.49 3.14 8.62
N GLN A 278 7.54 2.41 7.53
CA GLN A 278 7.87 1.00 7.52
C GLN A 278 9.39 0.82 7.66
N TRP A 279 9.83 -0.29 8.26
CA TRP A 279 11.25 -0.58 8.48
C TRP A 279 12.09 -0.55 7.19
N TRP A 280 11.53 -1.02 6.07
CA TRP A 280 12.21 -1.04 4.77
C TRP A 280 12.47 0.35 4.20
N MET A 281 11.63 1.35 4.52
CA MET A 281 11.85 2.75 4.13
C MET A 281 13.13 3.29 4.76
N TRP A 282 13.35 2.99 6.04
CA TRP A 282 14.58 3.37 6.73
C TRP A 282 15.80 2.69 6.13
N ALA A 283 15.70 1.41 5.74
CA ALA A 283 16.79 0.68 5.08
C ALA A 283 17.15 1.31 3.72
N ILE A 284 16.16 1.69 2.91
CA ILE A 284 16.37 2.37 1.62
C ILE A 284 17.01 3.74 1.82
N VAL A 285 16.50 4.55 2.75
CA VAL A 285 17.05 5.89 3.04
C VAL A 285 18.51 5.78 3.53
N ALA A 286 18.80 4.82 4.41
CA ALA A 286 20.17 4.57 4.87
C ALA A 286 21.10 4.15 3.72
N ALA A 287 20.65 3.27 2.83
CA ALA A 287 21.42 2.85 1.66
C ALA A 287 21.69 4.03 0.71
N ALA A 288 20.68 4.85 0.42
CA ALA A 288 20.82 6.06 -0.39
C ALA A 288 21.82 7.05 0.24
N ALA A 289 21.71 7.29 1.55
CA ALA A 289 22.64 8.15 2.29
C ALA A 289 24.08 7.62 2.21
N LEU A 290 24.30 6.33 2.37
CA LEU A 290 25.62 5.70 2.24
C LEU A 290 26.20 5.93 0.84
N VAL A 291 25.42 5.70 -0.22
CA VAL A 291 25.86 5.94 -1.61
C VAL A 291 26.26 7.41 -1.81
N LEU A 292 25.46 8.36 -1.33
CA LEU A 292 25.75 9.78 -1.43
C LEU A 292 27.04 10.19 -0.65
N ILE A 293 27.24 9.63 0.55
CA ILE A 293 28.45 9.85 1.34
C ILE A 293 29.69 9.31 0.60
N LEU A 294 29.61 8.11 0.04
CA LEU A 294 30.69 7.50 -0.74
C LEU A 294 31.00 8.33 -1.99
N LEU A 295 29.98 8.82 -2.69
CA LEU A 295 30.11 9.71 -3.85
C LEU A 295 30.80 11.02 -3.44
N ALA A 296 30.37 11.67 -2.37
CA ALA A 296 30.98 12.90 -1.88
C ALA A 296 32.47 12.70 -1.50
N ARG A 297 32.78 11.58 -0.83
CA ARG A 297 34.18 11.22 -0.51
C ARG A 297 35.01 10.97 -1.76
N TRP A 298 34.44 10.29 -2.77
CA TRP A 298 35.12 10.08 -4.05
C TRP A 298 35.36 11.38 -4.79
N LEU A 299 34.39 12.27 -4.87
CA LEU A 299 34.53 13.61 -5.49
C LEU A 299 35.63 14.43 -4.80
N ARG A 300 35.64 14.50 -3.47
CA ARG A 300 36.66 15.20 -2.69
C ARG A 300 38.05 14.60 -2.93
N LYS A 301 38.18 13.29 -3.03
CA LYS A 301 39.47 12.64 -3.34
C LYS A 301 39.94 12.92 -4.76
N ASN A 302 39.03 12.99 -5.71
CA ASN A 302 39.35 13.26 -7.13
C ASN A 302 39.72 14.72 -7.38
N SER A 303 39.05 15.69 -6.75
CA SER A 303 39.39 17.10 -6.82
C SER A 303 40.77 17.41 -6.21
N ARG A 304 41.12 16.81 -5.05
CA ARG A 304 42.45 16.94 -4.43
C ARG A 304 43.58 16.38 -5.31
N LYS A 305 43.32 15.31 -6.08
CA LYS A 305 44.29 14.75 -7.04
C LYS A 305 44.51 15.70 -8.24
N ALA A 306 43.44 16.33 -8.74
CA ALA A 306 43.54 17.30 -9.83
C ALA A 306 44.36 18.54 -9.44
N GLN A 307 44.18 19.07 -8.21
CA GLN A 307 44.94 20.20 -7.68
C GLN A 307 46.45 19.91 -7.44
N ARG A 308 46.81 18.63 -7.21
CA ARG A 308 48.23 18.24 -7.01
C ARG A 308 48.98 17.95 -8.31
N SER A 309 48.28 17.89 -9.45
CA SER A 309 48.86 17.62 -10.77
C SER A 309 49.01 18.87 -11.65
N ASN A 310 48.52 20.00 -11.20
CA ASN A 310 48.82 21.36 -11.71
C ASN A 310 49.88 22.02 -10.84
#